data_b7c1ec01c93e71503fb794ba1e060ad5
#
_entry.id   b7c1ec01c93e71503fb794ba1e060ad5
#
_cell.length_a   1.000
_cell.length_b   1.000
_cell.length_c   1.000
_cell.angle_alpha   90.00
_cell.angle_beta   90.00
_cell.angle_gamma   90.00
#
_symmetry.space_group_name_H-M   'P 1'
#
loop_
_entity.id
_entity.type
_entity.pdbx_description
1 polymer ?
#
loop_
_entity_poly.entity_id
_entity_poly.type
_entity_poly.pdbx_seq_one_letter_code
_entity_poly.pdbx_strand_id
1 'polypeptide(L)'
;MPHVELIDMATEARLRRGVHLLSTRLEHMLKVTLQKGEQAILLLNRRGYSNFVYCVHCKEPVHCKYCDTTMTYHRAAGMATHSAAFDESKHTGQLHCHYCLAVNPLPPACPVCNKKLSLFGLGTQRVEEEIVKKFQDIKFARVDSDTMRGGKDYENTLARFAKKELQMLLGTQMIAKGLDFPNVTLVGVISGDTALALPDFRAAERTFQLVTQVAGRAGRGDVPGRVILQTFLPTDPTIQAAIKQDYVGFATNELKHRKEVGLPPFARLARIIMRDQSLEKLEKSSESLAAKLQGALLQTPGVDMKGPMPCAIGRIAGYFRYQIVLSAATPGPLQRVLSVMRDRGDLAKSDRIAVDVDPVSLL
;
A
#
# COMPACT_ATOMS: atom_id res chain seq x y z
N MET A 1 -1.09 7.38 27.31
CA MET A 1 -1.20 6.91 25.91
C MET A 1 -2.06 7.89 25.15
N PRO A 2 -1.78 8.21 23.90
CA PRO A 2 -2.60 9.14 23.12
C PRO A 2 -4.00 8.56 22.88
N HIS A 3 -4.98 9.42 22.89
CA HIS A 3 -6.36 9.03 22.57
C HIS A 3 -6.51 8.85 21.05
N VAL A 4 -6.95 7.68 20.61
CA VAL A 4 -7.23 7.37 19.20
C VAL A 4 -8.72 7.50 18.94
N GLU A 5 -9.10 8.47 18.12
CA GLU A 5 -10.48 8.72 17.69
C GLU A 5 -10.69 8.10 16.28
N LEU A 6 -11.70 7.24 16.15
CA LEU A 6 -12.04 6.59 14.89
C LEU A 6 -13.11 7.37 14.15
N ILE A 7 -12.90 7.60 12.86
CA ILE A 7 -13.87 8.23 11.97
C ILE A 7 -14.30 7.27 10.87
N ASP A 8 -15.60 7.02 10.80
CA ASP A 8 -16.22 6.26 9.72
C ASP A 8 -16.40 7.14 8.47
N MET A 9 -15.55 6.92 7.49
CA MET A 9 -15.55 7.67 6.22
C MET A 9 -16.77 7.34 5.35
N ALA A 10 -17.41 6.19 5.52
CA ALA A 10 -18.65 5.87 4.81
C ALA A 10 -19.82 6.73 5.31
N THR A 11 -19.91 6.95 6.61
CA THR A 11 -20.87 7.89 7.22
C THR A 11 -20.57 9.33 6.83
N GLU A 12 -19.29 9.73 6.91
CA GLU A 12 -18.85 11.09 6.51
C GLU A 12 -19.21 11.39 5.04
N ALA A 13 -18.98 10.43 4.13
CA ALA A 13 -19.30 10.59 2.70
C ALA A 13 -20.80 10.74 2.41
N ARG A 14 -21.68 10.22 3.27
CA ARG A 14 -23.14 10.37 3.15
C ARG A 14 -23.61 11.77 3.61
N LEU A 15 -22.91 12.34 4.59
CA LEU A 15 -23.26 13.62 5.18
C LEU A 15 -22.74 14.83 4.39
N ARG A 16 -21.70 14.63 3.57
CA ARG A 16 -21.05 15.71 2.82
C ARG A 16 -21.18 15.49 1.32
N ARG A 17 -21.57 16.56 0.58
CA ARG A 17 -21.56 16.50 -0.89
C ARG A 17 -20.13 16.58 -1.42
N GLY A 18 -19.80 15.71 -2.38
CA GLY A 18 -18.49 15.67 -3.02
C GLY A 18 -17.54 14.64 -2.43
N VAL A 19 -16.32 14.59 -2.96
CA VAL A 19 -15.26 13.69 -2.48
C VAL A 19 -14.34 14.46 -1.55
N HIS A 20 -14.32 14.10 -0.29
CA HIS A 20 -13.45 14.67 0.74
C HIS A 20 -12.51 13.61 1.27
N LEU A 21 -11.23 13.91 1.35
CA LEU A 21 -10.20 13.01 1.90
C LEU A 21 -10.01 13.22 3.40
N LEU A 22 -10.26 14.45 3.84
CA LEU A 22 -10.25 14.80 5.25
C LEU A 22 -11.69 14.82 5.78
N SER A 23 -11.94 14.13 6.88
CA SER A 23 -13.20 14.20 7.60
C SER A 23 -13.38 15.59 8.22
N THR A 24 -14.63 16.00 8.44
CA THR A 24 -14.96 17.26 9.14
C THR A 24 -14.23 17.34 10.49
N ARG A 25 -14.16 16.23 11.20
CA ARG A 25 -13.47 16.14 12.49
C ARG A 25 -11.97 16.37 12.37
N LEU A 26 -11.30 15.73 11.40
CA LEU A 26 -9.86 15.93 11.19
C LEU A 26 -9.56 17.37 10.77
N GLU A 27 -10.36 17.96 9.88
CA GLU A 27 -10.22 19.35 9.47
C GLU A 27 -10.33 20.31 10.65
N HIS A 28 -11.33 20.11 11.51
CA HIS A 28 -11.51 20.93 12.71
C HIS A 28 -10.30 20.81 13.64
N MET A 29 -9.85 19.59 13.90
CA MET A 29 -8.71 19.36 14.80
C MET A 29 -7.40 19.92 14.23
N LEU A 30 -7.18 19.84 12.93
CA LEU A 30 -6.05 20.49 12.26
C LEU A 30 -6.07 21.99 12.50
N LYS A 31 -7.21 22.65 12.28
CA LYS A 31 -7.35 24.10 12.52
C LYS A 31 -6.99 24.46 13.97
N VAL A 32 -7.55 23.76 14.94
CA VAL A 32 -7.28 24.00 16.37
C VAL A 32 -5.82 23.81 16.72
N THR A 33 -5.20 22.71 16.24
CA THR A 33 -3.79 22.41 16.49
C THR A 33 -2.88 23.49 15.94
N LEU A 34 -3.08 23.86 14.68
CA LEU A 34 -2.24 24.86 14.00
C LEU A 34 -2.42 26.28 14.56
N GLN A 35 -3.63 26.66 14.98
CA GLN A 35 -3.89 27.94 15.66
C GLN A 35 -3.18 28.05 16.99
N LYS A 36 -2.95 26.94 17.69
CA LYS A 36 -2.18 26.90 18.95
C LYS A 36 -0.67 26.95 18.73
N GLY A 37 -0.18 26.97 17.49
CA GLY A 37 1.25 26.86 17.18
C GLY A 37 1.84 25.46 17.40
N GLU A 38 0.99 24.46 17.54
CA GLU A 38 1.37 23.05 17.64
C GLU A 38 1.56 22.45 16.24
N GLN A 39 2.15 21.26 16.16
CA GLN A 39 2.45 20.60 14.89
C GLN A 39 1.57 19.37 14.66
N ALA A 40 1.32 19.07 13.39
CA ALA A 40 0.55 17.93 12.97
C ALA A 40 1.33 17.01 11.99
N ILE A 41 1.02 15.72 12.03
CA ILE A 41 1.46 14.75 11.03
C ILE A 41 0.23 14.12 10.37
N LEU A 42 0.17 14.14 9.05
CA LEU A 42 -0.82 13.43 8.28
C LEU A 42 -0.18 12.23 7.57
N LEU A 43 -0.70 11.05 7.87
CA LEU A 43 -0.23 9.80 7.32
C LEU A 43 -1.20 9.25 6.29
N LEU A 44 -0.67 8.93 5.13
CA LEU A 44 -1.35 8.19 4.10
C LEU A 44 -0.72 6.80 3.99
N ASN A 45 -1.51 5.76 4.13
CA ASN A 45 -1.02 4.41 3.93
C ASN A 45 -0.93 4.11 2.42
N ARG A 46 0.27 4.34 1.83
CA ARG A 46 0.46 4.43 0.37
C ARG A 46 0.54 3.09 -0.38
N ARG A 47 0.63 1.96 0.26
CA ARG A 47 0.72 0.68 -0.49
C ARG A 47 -0.62 0.35 -1.14
N GLY A 48 -0.82 0.82 -2.39
CA GLY A 48 -1.96 0.51 -3.24
C GLY A 48 -2.76 1.69 -3.80
N TYR A 49 -2.59 2.92 -3.28
CA TYR A 49 -3.29 4.11 -3.80
C TYR A 49 -2.30 5.13 -4.36
N SER A 50 -2.08 5.06 -5.65
CA SER A 50 -1.38 6.08 -6.43
C SER A 50 -2.41 6.98 -7.12
N ASN A 51 -2.04 8.22 -7.41
CA ASN A 51 -2.83 9.06 -8.30
C ASN A 51 -2.92 8.36 -9.65
N PHE A 52 -4.08 7.94 -10.04
CA PHE A 52 -4.29 7.32 -11.35
C PHE A 52 -5.31 8.08 -12.16
N VAL A 53 -5.21 7.95 -13.45
CA VAL A 53 -6.12 8.53 -14.39
C VAL A 53 -7.17 7.49 -14.75
N TYR A 54 -8.44 7.85 -14.69
CA TYR A 54 -9.54 6.98 -15.06
C TYR A 54 -10.56 7.70 -15.92
N CYS A 55 -11.35 6.94 -16.66
CA CYS A 55 -12.45 7.46 -17.43
C CYS A 55 -13.73 7.50 -16.57
N VAL A 56 -14.36 8.68 -16.46
CA VAL A 56 -15.63 8.84 -15.72
C VAL A 56 -16.78 8.08 -16.40
N HIS A 57 -16.70 7.92 -17.71
CA HIS A 57 -17.75 7.30 -18.51
C HIS A 57 -17.73 5.76 -18.45
N CYS A 58 -16.61 5.11 -18.80
CA CYS A 58 -16.48 3.66 -18.74
C CYS A 58 -15.93 3.13 -17.42
N LYS A 59 -15.56 4.03 -16.51
CA LYS A 59 -14.99 3.75 -15.16
C LYS A 59 -13.67 2.97 -15.18
N GLU A 60 -13.03 2.86 -16.35
CA GLU A 60 -11.76 2.17 -16.50
C GLU A 60 -10.58 3.09 -16.18
N PRO A 61 -9.63 2.65 -15.36
CA PRO A 61 -8.36 3.34 -15.14
C PRO A 61 -7.41 3.14 -16.33
N VAL A 62 -6.43 4.02 -16.45
CA VAL A 62 -5.36 3.85 -17.43
C VAL A 62 -4.35 2.84 -16.91
N HIS A 63 -4.29 1.68 -17.52
CA HIS A 63 -3.39 0.59 -17.16
C HIS A 63 -2.03 0.70 -17.87
N CYS A 64 -1.02 0.13 -17.25
CA CYS A 64 0.26 -0.10 -17.90
C CYS A 64 0.09 -1.16 -19.01
N LYS A 65 0.57 -0.87 -20.21
CA LYS A 65 0.48 -1.84 -21.32
C LYS A 65 1.34 -3.10 -21.13
N TYR A 66 2.27 -3.08 -20.16
CA TYR A 66 3.16 -4.20 -19.84
C TYR A 66 2.83 -4.90 -18.51
N CYS A 67 1.99 -4.29 -17.67
CA CYS A 67 1.62 -4.79 -16.35
C CYS A 67 0.12 -4.68 -16.15
N ASP A 68 -0.47 -5.57 -15.37
CA ASP A 68 -1.89 -5.49 -14.98
C ASP A 68 -2.09 -4.52 -13.81
N THR A 69 -1.42 -3.39 -13.88
CA THR A 69 -1.47 -2.38 -12.82
C THR A 69 -1.86 -1.05 -13.40
N THR A 70 -2.62 -0.30 -12.60
CA THR A 70 -2.94 1.07 -12.91
C THR A 70 -1.68 1.92 -12.90
N MET A 71 -1.51 2.79 -13.89
CA MET A 71 -0.39 3.72 -13.94
C MET A 71 -0.61 4.90 -13.01
N THR A 72 0.47 5.33 -12.36
CA THR A 72 0.47 6.49 -11.47
C THR A 72 0.73 7.76 -12.26
N TYR A 73 -0.09 8.78 -12.04
CA TYR A 73 0.11 10.10 -12.64
C TYR A 73 1.15 10.92 -11.86
N HIS A 74 2.10 11.47 -12.58
CA HIS A 74 3.09 12.42 -12.09
C HIS A 74 3.03 13.72 -12.88
N ARG A 75 3.03 14.86 -12.18
CA ARG A 75 3.14 16.17 -12.85
C ARG A 75 4.52 16.37 -13.46
N ALA A 76 4.61 17.11 -14.54
CA ALA A 76 5.90 17.49 -15.12
C ALA A 76 6.69 18.35 -14.12
N ALA A 77 8.01 18.12 -14.04
CA ALA A 77 8.91 18.90 -13.19
C ALA A 77 8.96 20.36 -13.68
N GLY A 78 8.79 21.33 -12.78
CA GLY A 78 8.91 22.76 -13.09
C GLY A 78 7.63 23.59 -12.96
N MET A 79 6.46 22.97 -12.69
CA MET A 79 5.27 23.75 -12.34
C MET A 79 5.22 24.03 -10.84
N ALA A 80 5.12 25.32 -10.50
CA ALA A 80 5.10 25.81 -9.14
C ALA A 80 4.05 25.10 -8.27
N THR A 81 4.45 24.79 -7.05
CA THR A 81 3.68 24.05 -6.03
C THR A 81 2.46 24.81 -5.50
N HIS A 82 2.12 25.97 -6.04
CA HIS A 82 1.18 26.90 -5.42
C HIS A 82 -0.06 27.25 -6.24
N SER A 83 -0.30 26.68 -7.39
CA SER A 83 -1.51 27.03 -8.12
C SER A 83 -2.29 25.85 -8.63
N ALA A 84 -3.50 25.82 -8.18
CA ALA A 84 -4.69 25.42 -8.88
C ALA A 84 -4.94 23.92 -9.06
N ALA A 85 -6.20 23.63 -8.88
CA ALA A 85 -6.95 22.55 -9.47
C ALA A 85 -6.29 22.05 -10.76
N PHE A 86 -6.30 20.73 -10.94
CA PHE A 86 -6.01 20.08 -12.21
C PHE A 86 -6.66 20.90 -13.35
N ASP A 87 -5.85 21.68 -14.04
CA ASP A 87 -6.32 22.38 -15.24
C ASP A 87 -6.48 21.31 -16.31
N GLU A 88 -7.71 20.91 -16.49
CA GLU A 88 -8.13 19.90 -17.45
C GLU A 88 -7.79 20.28 -18.90
N SER A 89 -7.47 21.54 -19.18
CA SER A 89 -7.11 22.05 -20.51
C SER A 89 -5.63 21.91 -20.83
N LYS A 90 -4.76 21.70 -19.81
CA LYS A 90 -3.31 21.53 -19.99
C LYS A 90 -2.89 20.15 -19.49
N HIS A 91 -3.00 19.15 -20.37
CA HIS A 91 -2.56 17.77 -20.08
C HIS A 91 -1.02 17.67 -20.00
N THR A 92 -0.42 18.28 -18.97
CA THR A 92 1.02 18.28 -18.75
C THR A 92 1.37 17.34 -17.60
N GLY A 93 1.61 16.07 -17.91
CA GLY A 93 2.02 15.08 -16.92
C GLY A 93 2.39 13.76 -17.57
N GLN A 94 2.97 12.89 -16.77
CA GLN A 94 3.39 11.56 -17.21
C GLN A 94 2.75 10.47 -16.35
N LEU A 95 2.52 9.33 -16.95
CA LEU A 95 2.06 8.13 -16.29
C LEU A 95 3.22 7.19 -16.05
N HIS A 96 3.46 6.83 -14.80
CA HIS A 96 4.56 5.93 -14.40
C HIS A 96 4.00 4.60 -13.91
N CYS A 97 4.57 3.50 -14.36
CA CYS A 97 4.36 2.20 -13.79
C CYS A 97 5.43 1.91 -12.72
N HIS A 98 5.05 1.77 -11.46
CA HIS A 98 5.99 1.50 -10.37
C HIS A 98 6.49 0.04 -10.32
N TYR A 99 6.05 -0.81 -11.24
CA TYR A 99 6.51 -2.20 -11.34
C TYR A 99 7.55 -2.40 -12.43
N CYS A 100 7.30 -1.92 -13.64
CA CYS A 100 8.25 -2.04 -14.76
C CYS A 100 8.97 -0.73 -15.09
N LEU A 101 8.69 0.34 -14.34
CA LEU A 101 9.27 1.67 -14.53
C LEU A 101 8.98 2.32 -15.89
N ALA A 102 8.02 1.77 -16.63
CA ALA A 102 7.59 2.38 -17.89
C ALA A 102 6.98 3.77 -17.63
N VAL A 103 7.38 4.74 -18.46
CA VAL A 103 6.87 6.11 -18.45
C VAL A 103 6.14 6.37 -19.76
N ASN A 104 4.90 6.82 -19.67
CA ASN A 104 4.08 7.17 -20.82
C ASN A 104 3.55 8.60 -20.67
N PRO A 105 3.35 9.35 -21.76
CA PRO A 105 2.62 10.60 -21.71
C PRO A 105 1.17 10.35 -21.27
N LEU A 106 0.54 11.35 -20.66
CA LEU A 106 -0.88 11.30 -20.37
C LEU A 106 -1.67 11.27 -21.70
N PRO A 107 -2.51 10.27 -21.96
CA PRO A 107 -3.30 10.25 -23.17
C PRO A 107 -4.35 11.39 -23.15
N PRO A 108 -4.64 12.02 -24.30
CA PRO A 108 -5.60 13.14 -24.38
C PRO A 108 -7.04 12.70 -24.11
N ALA A 109 -7.33 11.42 -24.29
CA ALA A 109 -8.64 10.82 -24.06
C ALA A 109 -8.51 9.37 -23.59
N CYS A 110 -9.60 8.81 -23.12
CA CYS A 110 -9.67 7.42 -22.67
C CYS A 110 -9.30 6.45 -23.80
N PRO A 111 -8.31 5.57 -23.60
CA PRO A 111 -7.92 4.60 -24.64
C PRO A 111 -9.00 3.56 -24.94
N VAL A 112 -10.04 3.42 -24.09
CA VAL A 112 -11.12 2.44 -24.28
C VAL A 112 -12.33 3.05 -24.97
N CYS A 113 -12.82 4.22 -24.52
CA CYS A 113 -14.07 4.80 -25.03
C CYS A 113 -13.93 6.21 -25.62
N ASN A 114 -12.70 6.72 -25.73
CA ASN A 114 -12.36 8.03 -26.27
C ASN A 114 -13.07 9.23 -25.60
N LYS A 115 -13.50 9.06 -24.34
CA LYS A 115 -14.11 10.13 -23.54
C LYS A 115 -13.08 10.75 -22.60
N LYS A 116 -13.47 11.86 -21.96
CA LYS A 116 -12.62 12.62 -21.06
C LYS A 116 -12.10 11.77 -19.92
N LEU A 117 -10.82 11.95 -19.62
CA LEU A 117 -10.15 11.35 -18.47
C LEU A 117 -10.21 12.29 -17.27
N SER A 118 -10.27 11.72 -16.08
CA SER A 118 -10.21 12.43 -14.81
C SER A 118 -9.15 11.84 -13.91
N LEU A 119 -8.57 12.67 -13.08
CA LEU A 119 -7.61 12.22 -12.08
C LEU A 119 -8.38 11.64 -10.89
N PHE A 120 -8.10 10.39 -10.56
CA PHE A 120 -8.60 9.76 -9.36
C PHE A 120 -7.45 9.22 -8.52
N GLY A 121 -7.50 9.46 -7.24
CA GLY A 121 -6.52 8.90 -6.31
C GLY A 121 -6.67 9.49 -4.92
N LEU A 122 -6.48 8.64 -3.93
CA LEU A 122 -6.22 8.99 -2.54
C LEU A 122 -4.69 9.19 -2.33
N GLY A 123 -3.97 9.65 -3.36
CA GLY A 123 -2.53 9.87 -3.27
C GLY A 123 -2.19 11.07 -2.39
N THR A 124 -0.96 11.11 -1.86
CA THR A 124 -0.43 12.23 -1.07
C THR A 124 -0.63 13.58 -1.76
N GLN A 125 -0.55 13.62 -3.09
CA GLN A 125 -0.74 14.82 -3.87
C GLN A 125 -2.17 15.39 -3.79
N ARG A 126 -3.19 14.54 -3.81
CA ARG A 126 -4.59 15.00 -3.71
C ARG A 126 -4.92 15.46 -2.29
N VAL A 127 -4.36 14.81 -1.29
CA VAL A 127 -4.42 15.30 0.09
C VAL A 127 -3.72 16.64 0.21
N GLU A 128 -2.56 16.81 -0.42
CA GLU A 128 -1.84 18.08 -0.52
C GLU A 128 -2.71 19.17 -1.14
N GLU A 129 -3.37 18.90 -2.27
CA GLU A 129 -4.28 19.84 -2.93
C GLU A 129 -5.46 20.22 -2.04
N GLU A 130 -6.03 19.26 -1.32
CA GLU A 130 -7.13 19.54 -0.36
C GLU A 130 -6.65 20.38 0.82
N ILE A 131 -5.43 20.14 1.33
CA ILE A 131 -4.80 20.91 2.38
C ILE A 131 -4.57 22.35 1.92
N VAL A 132 -3.93 22.55 0.76
CA VAL A 132 -3.69 23.90 0.20
C VAL A 132 -4.99 24.68 0.04
N LYS A 133 -6.04 24.03 -0.45
CA LYS A 133 -7.35 24.67 -0.63
C LYS A 133 -8.03 25.08 0.68
N LYS A 134 -7.88 24.27 1.73
CA LYS A 134 -8.59 24.45 3.00
C LYS A 134 -7.81 25.25 4.04
N PHE A 135 -6.48 25.31 3.89
CA PHE A 135 -5.56 25.90 4.84
C PHE A 135 -4.53 26.76 4.09
N GLN A 136 -4.90 28.01 3.78
CA GLN A 136 -4.16 28.87 2.83
C GLN A 136 -2.77 29.30 3.32
N ASP A 137 -2.51 29.40 4.63
CA ASP A 137 -1.28 29.96 5.19
C ASP A 137 -0.38 28.94 5.90
N ILE A 138 -0.60 27.64 5.68
CA ILE A 138 0.15 26.60 6.37
C ILE A 138 1.47 26.29 5.66
N LYS A 139 2.55 26.30 6.44
CA LYS A 139 3.84 25.79 6.00
C LYS A 139 3.90 24.27 6.26
N PHE A 140 3.80 23.48 5.21
CA PHE A 140 3.92 22.04 5.30
C PHE A 140 4.88 21.47 4.28
N ALA A 141 5.30 20.22 4.49
CA ALA A 141 6.11 19.47 3.52
C ALA A 141 5.53 18.08 3.28
N ARG A 142 5.62 17.64 2.03
CA ARG A 142 5.32 16.27 1.65
C ARG A 142 6.57 15.41 1.72
N VAL A 143 6.47 14.27 2.40
CA VAL A 143 7.56 13.32 2.63
C VAL A 143 7.15 11.95 2.10
N ASP A 144 7.49 11.69 0.87
CA ASP A 144 7.28 10.40 0.21
C ASP A 144 8.42 10.11 -0.78
N SER A 145 8.45 8.89 -1.34
CA SER A 145 9.50 8.47 -2.27
C SER A 145 9.55 9.27 -3.57
N ASP A 146 8.51 10.05 -3.89
CA ASP A 146 8.47 10.86 -5.12
C ASP A 146 9.04 12.25 -4.90
N THR A 147 8.94 12.77 -3.67
CA THR A 147 9.45 14.09 -3.29
C THR A 147 10.86 14.05 -2.73
N MET A 148 11.24 12.94 -2.10
CA MET A 148 12.57 12.77 -1.49
C MET A 148 13.52 12.10 -2.49
N ARG A 149 14.36 12.91 -3.16
CA ARG A 149 15.33 12.41 -4.14
C ARG A 149 16.59 11.79 -3.52
N GLY A 150 16.78 11.96 -2.21
CA GLY A 150 17.91 11.41 -1.47
C GLY A 150 17.77 11.56 0.04
N GLY A 151 18.65 10.90 0.78
CA GLY A 151 18.66 10.95 2.25
C GLY A 151 18.80 12.37 2.80
N LYS A 152 19.57 13.24 2.14
CA LYS A 152 19.74 14.65 2.54
C LYS A 152 18.46 15.48 2.48
N ASP A 153 17.62 15.26 1.47
CA ASP A 153 16.33 15.97 1.35
C ASP A 153 15.40 15.61 2.51
N TYR A 154 15.40 14.31 2.86
CA TYR A 154 14.65 13.80 4.00
C TYR A 154 15.14 14.41 5.31
N GLU A 155 16.45 14.35 5.60
CA GLU A 155 17.05 14.91 6.81
C GLU A 155 16.80 16.41 6.93
N ASN A 156 16.99 17.18 5.87
CA ASN A 156 16.73 18.61 5.84
C ASN A 156 15.26 18.94 6.13
N THR A 157 14.32 18.18 5.55
CA THR A 157 12.90 18.40 5.78
C THR A 157 12.54 18.14 7.24
N LEU A 158 13.06 17.08 7.83
CA LEU A 158 12.86 16.77 9.24
C LEU A 158 13.49 17.81 10.17
N ALA A 159 14.69 18.29 9.87
CA ALA A 159 15.36 19.34 10.63
C ALA A 159 14.54 20.65 10.63
N ARG A 160 13.96 21.04 9.49
CA ARG A 160 13.07 22.21 9.38
C ARG A 160 11.78 22.00 10.21
N PHE A 161 11.22 20.80 10.19
CA PHE A 161 10.06 20.48 11.01
C PHE A 161 10.37 20.52 12.51
N ALA A 162 11.51 19.96 12.93
CA ALA A 162 11.97 20.02 14.31
C ALA A 162 12.15 21.48 14.80
N LYS A 163 12.64 22.38 13.93
CA LYS A 163 12.78 23.81 14.20
C LYS A 163 11.48 24.62 14.12
N LYS A 164 10.32 23.95 13.92
CA LYS A 164 9.00 24.59 13.74
C LYS A 164 8.89 25.52 12.51
N GLU A 165 9.81 25.43 11.55
CA GLU A 165 9.70 26.14 10.28
C GLU A 165 8.56 25.58 9.42
N LEU A 166 8.20 24.32 9.66
CA LEU A 166 7.06 23.62 9.09
C LEU A 166 6.07 23.27 10.20
N GLN A 167 4.79 23.52 9.95
CA GLN A 167 3.72 23.24 10.90
C GLN A 167 3.12 21.85 10.72
N MET A 168 3.24 21.26 9.52
CA MET A 168 2.68 19.97 9.23
C MET A 168 3.60 19.15 8.31
N LEU A 169 3.66 17.83 8.57
CA LEU A 169 4.20 16.85 7.60
C LEU A 169 3.06 16.03 7.02
N LEU A 170 3.05 15.89 5.71
CA LEU A 170 2.19 14.97 4.99
C LEU A 170 3.06 13.88 4.36
N GLY A 171 2.77 12.60 4.61
CA GLY A 171 3.59 11.58 3.99
C GLY A 171 3.09 10.15 4.22
N THR A 172 3.96 9.22 3.86
CA THR A 172 3.69 7.79 3.96
C THR A 172 4.34 7.19 5.22
N GLN A 173 4.44 5.87 5.28
CA GLN A 173 5.10 5.16 6.39
C GLN A 173 6.53 5.64 6.70
N MET A 174 7.17 6.41 5.79
CA MET A 174 8.49 6.98 6.03
C MET A 174 8.52 7.92 7.24
N ILE A 175 7.46 8.71 7.45
CA ILE A 175 7.35 9.62 8.61
C ILE A 175 6.80 8.93 9.87
N ALA A 176 6.35 7.67 9.76
CA ALA A 176 5.92 6.90 10.92
C ALA A 176 7.07 6.25 11.68
N LYS A 177 8.26 6.13 11.07
CA LYS A 177 9.41 5.43 11.65
C LYS A 177 10.41 6.38 12.30
N GLY A 178 10.79 6.09 13.54
CA GLY A 178 11.99 6.65 14.18
C GLY A 178 11.98 8.14 14.56
N LEU A 179 10.91 8.87 14.30
CA LEU A 179 10.86 10.31 14.52
C LEU A 179 10.26 10.64 15.89
N ASP A 180 10.90 11.53 16.61
CA ASP A 180 10.45 12.05 17.89
C ASP A 180 10.32 13.58 17.80
N PHE A 181 9.08 14.06 17.80
CA PHE A 181 8.78 15.49 17.72
C PHE A 181 7.85 15.87 18.88
N PRO A 182 8.36 16.48 19.95
CA PRO A 182 7.57 16.78 21.14
C PRO A 182 6.42 17.76 20.90
N ASN A 183 6.49 18.57 19.83
CA ASN A 183 5.44 19.51 19.47
C ASN A 183 4.32 18.92 18.60
N VAL A 184 4.42 17.65 18.21
CA VAL A 184 3.37 16.97 17.45
C VAL A 184 2.28 16.50 18.42
N THR A 185 1.17 17.22 18.42
CA THR A 185 0.00 16.94 19.24
C THR A 185 -1.14 16.30 18.47
N LEU A 186 -1.12 16.38 17.14
CA LEU A 186 -2.12 15.75 16.26
C LEU A 186 -1.47 14.84 15.22
N VAL A 187 -1.94 13.61 15.14
CA VAL A 187 -1.62 12.70 14.04
C VAL A 187 -2.92 12.25 13.36
N GLY A 188 -3.04 12.52 12.06
CA GLY A 188 -4.15 12.06 11.24
C GLY A 188 -3.73 10.90 10.34
N VAL A 189 -4.46 9.78 10.38
CA VAL A 189 -4.33 8.67 9.43
C VAL A 189 -5.48 8.76 8.45
N ILE A 190 -5.17 9.05 7.19
CA ILE A 190 -6.19 9.37 6.19
C ILE A 190 -6.91 8.13 5.66
N SER A 191 -6.23 6.98 5.63
CA SER A 191 -6.81 5.71 5.19
C SER A 191 -6.13 4.57 5.95
N GLY A 192 -6.74 4.15 7.06
CA GLY A 192 -6.19 3.12 7.94
C GLY A 192 -6.32 1.70 7.38
N ASP A 193 -7.32 1.49 6.55
CA ASP A 193 -7.74 0.18 6.01
C ASP A 193 -7.11 -0.21 4.67
N THR A 194 -6.34 0.66 4.05
CA THR A 194 -5.77 0.41 2.71
C THR A 194 -4.96 -0.89 2.63
N ALA A 195 -4.21 -1.21 3.68
CA ALA A 195 -3.40 -2.42 3.68
C ALA A 195 -4.24 -3.70 3.85
N LEU A 196 -5.43 -3.62 4.46
CA LEU A 196 -6.33 -4.77 4.65
C LEU A 196 -6.87 -5.31 3.32
N ALA A 197 -7.00 -4.45 2.31
CA ALA A 197 -7.48 -4.83 0.99
C ALA A 197 -6.42 -5.59 0.16
N LEU A 198 -5.18 -5.69 0.62
CA LEU A 198 -4.13 -6.38 -0.11
C LEU A 198 -4.27 -7.91 0.05
N PRO A 199 -4.12 -8.70 -1.02
CA PRO A 199 -4.15 -10.16 -0.96
C PRO A 199 -2.83 -10.72 -0.41
N ASP A 200 -2.56 -10.43 0.86
CA ASP A 200 -1.34 -10.83 1.58
C ASP A 200 -1.73 -11.31 2.99
N PHE A 201 -1.20 -12.46 3.39
CA PHE A 201 -1.48 -13.04 4.72
C PHE A 201 -1.01 -12.15 5.88
N ARG A 202 -0.16 -11.15 5.63
CA ARG A 202 0.29 -10.17 6.61
C ARG A 202 -0.45 -8.84 6.53
N ALA A 203 -1.53 -8.75 5.78
CA ALA A 203 -2.28 -7.50 5.60
C ALA A 203 -2.79 -6.94 6.94
N ALA A 204 -3.42 -7.79 7.76
CA ALA A 204 -3.89 -7.43 9.09
C ALA A 204 -2.74 -7.02 10.03
N GLU A 205 -1.66 -7.81 10.08
CA GLU A 205 -0.46 -7.51 10.87
C GLU A 205 0.14 -6.14 10.50
N ARG A 206 0.29 -5.85 9.21
CA ARG A 206 0.84 -4.56 8.74
C ARG A 206 -0.08 -3.39 9.08
N THR A 207 -1.39 -3.58 9.02
CA THR A 207 -2.37 -2.56 9.38
C THR A 207 -2.31 -2.28 10.88
N PHE A 208 -2.32 -3.32 11.72
CA PHE A 208 -2.18 -3.18 13.17
C PHE A 208 -0.89 -2.44 13.53
N GLN A 209 0.24 -2.87 12.98
CA GLN A 209 1.55 -2.25 13.21
C GLN A 209 1.56 -0.77 12.82
N LEU A 210 0.99 -0.43 11.66
CA LEU A 210 0.93 0.97 11.21
C LEU A 210 0.13 1.83 12.19
N VAL A 211 -1.10 1.42 12.52
CA VAL A 211 -1.98 2.20 13.40
C VAL A 211 -1.35 2.36 14.79
N THR A 212 -0.82 1.29 15.36
CA THR A 212 -0.15 1.33 16.67
C THR A 212 1.12 2.21 16.64
N GLN A 213 1.92 2.11 15.59
CA GLN A 213 3.13 2.91 15.43
C GLN A 213 2.82 4.40 15.34
N VAL A 214 1.75 4.74 14.61
CA VAL A 214 1.29 6.12 14.45
C VAL A 214 0.69 6.65 15.75
N ALA A 215 -0.09 5.83 16.46
CA ALA A 215 -0.63 6.19 17.76
C ALA A 215 0.49 6.58 18.75
N GLY A 216 1.62 5.87 18.72
CA GLY A 216 2.76 6.19 19.56
C GLY A 216 3.56 7.45 19.15
N ARG A 217 3.14 8.22 18.14
CA ARG A 217 3.83 9.46 17.72
C ARG A 217 3.22 10.74 18.28
N ALA A 218 1.96 10.72 18.66
CA ALA A 218 1.30 11.87 19.25
C ALA A 218 1.57 11.97 20.75
N GLY A 219 1.85 13.16 21.28
CA GLY A 219 1.86 13.44 22.71
C GLY A 219 3.08 12.92 23.46
N ARG A 220 4.26 13.07 22.89
CA ARG A 220 5.52 12.78 23.59
C ARG A 220 6.09 13.94 24.39
N GLY A 221 5.47 15.13 24.27
CA GLY A 221 5.75 16.29 25.12
C GLY A 221 4.76 16.38 26.29
N ASP A 222 4.73 17.56 26.91
CA ASP A 222 3.86 17.87 28.06
C ASP A 222 2.37 17.94 27.67
N VAL A 223 2.06 18.04 26.37
CA VAL A 223 0.69 18.13 25.86
C VAL A 223 0.20 16.77 25.38
N PRO A 224 -0.98 16.29 25.86
CA PRO A 224 -1.53 15.03 25.42
C PRO A 224 -1.76 14.99 23.90
N GLY A 225 -1.21 13.99 23.24
CA GLY A 225 -1.41 13.81 21.80
C GLY A 225 -2.74 13.18 21.46
N ARG A 226 -3.24 13.51 20.27
CA ARG A 226 -4.46 12.96 19.67
C ARG A 226 -4.16 12.30 18.36
N VAL A 227 -4.81 11.17 18.11
CA VAL A 227 -4.75 10.47 16.83
C VAL A 227 -6.15 10.39 16.25
N ILE A 228 -6.31 10.78 15.00
CA ILE A 228 -7.57 10.61 14.26
C ILE A 228 -7.30 9.58 13.17
N LEU A 229 -7.99 8.45 13.26
CA LEU A 229 -7.93 7.37 12.28
C LEU A 229 -9.18 7.38 11.42
N GLN A 230 -9.02 7.67 10.15
CA GLN A 230 -10.09 7.59 9.14
C GLN A 230 -10.08 6.22 8.47
N THR A 231 -11.24 5.57 8.36
CA THR A 231 -11.39 4.24 7.74
C THR A 231 -12.79 4.07 7.14
N PHE A 232 -12.90 3.22 6.12
CA PHE A 232 -14.18 2.72 5.60
C PHE A 232 -14.61 1.40 6.26
N LEU A 233 -13.75 0.82 7.10
CA LEU A 233 -13.97 -0.46 7.81
C LEU A 233 -13.92 -0.26 9.34
N PRO A 234 -14.82 0.56 9.92
CA PRO A 234 -14.74 0.92 11.34
C PRO A 234 -14.94 -0.28 12.28
N THR A 235 -15.63 -1.31 11.84
CA THR A 235 -15.94 -2.52 12.65
C THR A 235 -14.92 -3.65 12.46
N ASP A 236 -13.91 -3.47 11.58
CA ASP A 236 -12.90 -4.50 11.36
C ASP A 236 -12.14 -4.83 12.66
N PRO A 237 -12.00 -6.12 13.02
CA PRO A 237 -11.36 -6.53 14.27
C PRO A 237 -9.92 -6.03 14.41
N THR A 238 -9.18 -5.94 13.30
CA THR A 238 -7.80 -5.43 13.28
C THR A 238 -7.75 -3.95 13.63
N ILE A 239 -8.64 -3.16 13.03
CA ILE A 239 -8.78 -1.72 13.30
C ILE A 239 -9.17 -1.51 14.76
N GLN A 240 -10.17 -2.25 15.25
CA GLN A 240 -10.64 -2.15 16.63
C GLN A 240 -9.56 -2.51 17.65
N ALA A 241 -8.81 -3.58 17.42
CA ALA A 241 -7.69 -3.96 18.27
C ALA A 241 -6.56 -2.91 18.23
N ALA A 242 -6.25 -2.38 17.05
CA ALA A 242 -5.18 -1.38 16.88
C ALA A 242 -5.50 -0.06 17.60
N ILE A 243 -6.75 0.39 17.57
CA ILE A 243 -7.21 1.58 18.30
C ILE A 243 -7.07 1.41 19.81
N LYS A 244 -7.45 0.23 20.31
CA LYS A 244 -7.33 -0.12 21.74
C LYS A 244 -5.88 -0.44 22.14
N GLN A 245 -4.96 -0.51 21.17
CA GLN A 245 -3.59 -0.97 21.35
C GLN A 245 -3.53 -2.38 21.98
N ASP A 246 -4.54 -3.20 21.73
CA ASP A 246 -4.66 -4.56 22.22
C ASP A 246 -3.85 -5.50 21.34
N TYR A 247 -2.55 -5.52 21.54
CA TYR A 247 -1.64 -6.42 20.82
C TYR A 247 -1.95 -7.89 21.12
N VAL A 248 -2.24 -8.22 22.38
CA VAL A 248 -2.47 -9.61 22.80
C VAL A 248 -3.73 -10.16 22.17
N GLY A 249 -4.82 -9.40 22.22
CA GLY A 249 -6.08 -9.79 21.58
C GLY A 249 -5.95 -9.92 20.07
N PHE A 250 -5.29 -8.95 19.42
CA PHE A 250 -4.98 -8.99 17.98
C PHE A 250 -4.15 -10.24 17.63
N ALA A 251 -3.02 -10.44 18.30
CA ALA A 251 -2.10 -11.55 18.01
C ALA A 251 -2.77 -12.91 18.24
N THR A 252 -3.57 -13.04 19.29
CA THR A 252 -4.33 -14.28 19.58
C THR A 252 -5.29 -14.62 18.45
N ASN A 253 -6.09 -13.64 18.00
CA ASN A 253 -7.06 -13.85 16.93
C ASN A 253 -6.37 -14.12 15.58
N GLU A 254 -5.33 -13.36 15.26
CA GLU A 254 -4.57 -13.52 14.02
C GLU A 254 -3.87 -14.89 13.97
N LEU A 255 -3.23 -15.31 15.06
CA LEU A 255 -2.58 -16.62 15.15
C LEU A 255 -3.59 -17.75 15.06
N LYS A 256 -4.75 -17.62 15.70
CA LYS A 256 -5.84 -18.61 15.59
C LYS A 256 -6.25 -18.77 14.12
N HIS A 257 -6.53 -17.66 13.44
CA HIS A 257 -6.90 -17.67 12.02
C HIS A 257 -5.82 -18.30 11.15
N ARG A 258 -4.55 -17.91 11.33
CA ARG A 258 -3.42 -18.48 10.57
C ARG A 258 -3.26 -19.97 10.80
N LYS A 259 -3.52 -20.46 12.01
CA LYS A 259 -3.49 -21.88 12.32
C LYS A 259 -4.59 -22.64 11.58
N GLU A 260 -5.82 -22.09 11.57
CA GLU A 260 -6.97 -22.70 10.91
C GLU A 260 -6.79 -22.84 9.39
N VAL A 261 -6.13 -21.84 8.76
CA VAL A 261 -5.95 -21.84 7.30
C VAL A 261 -4.55 -22.31 6.85
N GLY A 262 -3.70 -22.78 7.77
CA GLY A 262 -2.37 -23.30 7.45
C GLY A 262 -1.39 -22.25 6.94
N LEU A 263 -1.31 -21.10 7.63
CA LEU A 263 -0.39 -20.01 7.30
C LEU A 263 0.76 -19.87 8.33
N PRO A 264 1.87 -19.24 7.98
CA PRO A 264 2.95 -18.97 8.93
C PRO A 264 2.46 -18.22 10.18
N PRO A 265 2.93 -18.56 11.39
CA PRO A 265 4.07 -19.44 11.70
C PRO A 265 3.75 -20.94 11.82
N PHE A 266 2.49 -21.35 11.63
CA PHE A 266 2.04 -22.75 11.81
C PHE A 266 2.30 -23.63 10.61
N ALA A 267 2.62 -23.03 9.47
CA ALA A 267 3.09 -23.70 8.29
C ALA A 267 4.31 -22.99 7.69
N ARG A 268 5.09 -23.72 6.95
CA ARG A 268 6.14 -23.21 6.09
C ARG A 268 5.61 -23.13 4.66
N LEU A 269 6.00 -22.10 3.94
CA LEU A 269 5.56 -21.88 2.57
C LEU A 269 6.75 -21.91 1.62
N ALA A 270 6.52 -22.43 0.42
CA ALA A 270 7.40 -22.18 -0.72
C ALA A 270 6.55 -21.73 -1.90
N ARG A 271 6.90 -20.60 -2.48
CA ARG A 271 6.22 -20.00 -3.62
C ARG A 271 7.06 -20.19 -4.87
N ILE A 272 6.52 -20.86 -5.86
CA ILE A 272 7.14 -21.02 -7.18
C ILE A 272 6.43 -20.07 -8.12
N ILE A 273 7.13 -19.08 -8.63
CA ILE A 273 6.61 -18.08 -9.56
C ILE A 273 7.13 -18.43 -10.95
N MET A 274 6.22 -18.53 -11.90
CA MET A 274 6.52 -18.71 -13.31
C MET A 274 6.10 -17.49 -14.09
N ARG A 275 6.86 -17.14 -15.15
CA ARG A 275 6.54 -16.03 -16.03
C ARG A 275 6.84 -16.35 -17.49
N ASP A 276 5.98 -15.88 -18.37
CA ASP A 276 6.19 -15.92 -19.82
C ASP A 276 5.49 -14.73 -20.49
N GLN A 277 5.94 -14.32 -21.67
CA GLN A 277 5.29 -13.28 -22.47
C GLN A 277 4.02 -13.80 -23.15
N SER A 278 3.91 -15.11 -23.36
CA SER A 278 2.72 -15.79 -23.89
C SER A 278 1.95 -16.43 -22.74
N LEU A 279 0.69 -16.02 -22.55
CA LEU A 279 -0.21 -16.60 -21.55
C LEU A 279 -0.40 -18.10 -21.79
N GLU A 280 -0.65 -18.50 -23.04
CA GLU A 280 -0.85 -19.91 -23.42
C GLU A 280 0.36 -20.79 -23.08
N LYS A 281 1.59 -20.29 -23.35
CA LYS A 281 2.82 -21.02 -22.97
C LYS A 281 2.98 -21.12 -21.47
N LEU A 282 2.63 -20.03 -20.75
CA LEU A 282 2.70 -20.01 -19.28
C LEU A 282 1.72 -21.00 -18.67
N GLU A 283 0.47 -21.06 -19.15
CA GLU A 283 -0.55 -22.00 -18.70
C GLU A 283 -0.08 -23.43 -18.90
N LYS A 284 0.31 -23.81 -20.12
CA LYS A 284 0.84 -25.15 -20.42
C LYS A 284 2.05 -25.53 -19.57
N SER A 285 2.99 -24.60 -19.39
CA SER A 285 4.20 -24.85 -18.59
C SER A 285 3.88 -24.95 -17.10
N SER A 286 2.92 -24.17 -16.60
CA SER A 286 2.51 -24.20 -15.20
C SER A 286 1.75 -25.48 -14.86
N GLU A 287 0.87 -25.96 -15.74
CA GLU A 287 0.17 -27.24 -15.60
C GLU A 287 1.17 -28.41 -15.64
N SER A 288 2.12 -28.38 -16.58
CA SER A 288 3.18 -29.40 -16.66
C SER A 288 4.02 -29.44 -15.39
N LEU A 289 4.42 -28.29 -14.85
CA LEU A 289 5.16 -28.22 -13.59
C LEU A 289 4.33 -28.72 -12.41
N ALA A 290 3.05 -28.35 -12.36
CA ALA A 290 2.14 -28.82 -11.32
C ALA A 290 1.98 -30.35 -11.32
N ALA A 291 1.83 -30.96 -12.49
CA ALA A 291 1.77 -32.42 -12.63
C ALA A 291 3.04 -33.12 -12.12
N LYS A 292 4.23 -32.58 -12.44
CA LYS A 292 5.51 -33.06 -11.93
C LYS A 292 5.63 -32.90 -10.42
N LEU A 293 5.20 -31.77 -9.87
CA LEU A 293 5.13 -31.53 -8.44
C LEU A 293 4.20 -32.53 -7.76
N GLN A 294 3.01 -32.78 -8.31
CA GLN A 294 2.09 -33.79 -7.77
C GLN A 294 2.77 -35.18 -7.69
N GLY A 295 3.50 -35.56 -8.70
CA GLY A 295 4.29 -36.81 -8.69
C GLY A 295 5.35 -36.84 -7.58
N ALA A 296 6.00 -35.72 -7.29
CA ALA A 296 6.96 -35.61 -6.18
C ALA A 296 6.27 -35.61 -4.80
N LEU A 297 5.09 -35.01 -4.71
CA LEU A 297 4.29 -34.95 -3.48
C LEU A 297 3.78 -36.31 -3.05
N LEU A 298 3.45 -37.21 -3.99
CA LEU A 298 3.07 -38.60 -3.69
C LEU A 298 4.17 -39.35 -2.91
N GLN A 299 5.43 -38.98 -3.14
CA GLN A 299 6.60 -39.55 -2.46
C GLN A 299 7.01 -38.79 -1.19
N THR A 300 6.36 -37.64 -0.93
CA THR A 300 6.69 -36.77 0.22
C THR A 300 5.40 -36.32 0.90
N PRO A 301 4.83 -37.16 1.78
CA PRO A 301 3.61 -36.80 2.49
C PRO A 301 3.79 -35.58 3.39
N GLY A 302 2.71 -34.85 3.62
CA GLY A 302 2.68 -33.67 4.51
C GLY A 302 3.06 -32.36 3.81
N VAL A 303 3.02 -32.31 2.49
CA VAL A 303 3.10 -31.07 1.70
C VAL A 303 1.82 -30.90 0.90
N ASP A 304 1.15 -29.78 1.10
CA ASP A 304 -0.01 -29.38 0.32
C ASP A 304 0.42 -28.45 -0.81
N MET A 305 -0.29 -28.52 -1.93
CA MET A 305 -0.08 -27.68 -3.10
C MET A 305 -1.34 -26.91 -3.47
N LYS A 306 -1.19 -25.61 -3.70
CA LYS A 306 -2.23 -24.73 -4.25
C LYS A 306 -1.75 -24.12 -5.57
N GLY A 307 -2.60 -24.13 -6.58
CA GLY A 307 -2.30 -23.67 -7.92
C GLY A 307 -2.03 -24.85 -8.89
N PRO A 308 -1.61 -24.56 -10.14
CA PRO A 308 -1.18 -23.25 -10.63
C PRO A 308 -2.31 -22.23 -10.67
N MET A 309 -1.99 -20.98 -10.37
CA MET A 309 -2.96 -19.88 -10.38
C MET A 309 -2.24 -18.57 -10.74
N PRO A 310 -2.96 -17.56 -11.29
CA PRO A 310 -2.39 -16.24 -11.50
C PRO A 310 -1.84 -15.65 -10.20
N CYS A 311 -0.72 -14.93 -10.28
CA CYS A 311 -0.25 -14.12 -9.16
C CYS A 311 -1.23 -12.98 -8.86
N ALA A 312 -1.19 -12.40 -7.66
CA ALA A 312 -1.98 -11.24 -7.29
C ALA A 312 -1.79 -10.05 -8.27
N ILE A 313 -0.59 -9.92 -8.83
CA ILE A 313 -0.32 -9.07 -9.99
C ILE A 313 0.03 -10.02 -11.13
N GLY A 314 -0.95 -10.30 -11.97
CA GLY A 314 -0.89 -11.32 -13.02
C GLY A 314 0.07 -10.98 -14.16
N ARG A 315 0.44 -9.67 -14.34
CA ARG A 315 1.36 -9.25 -15.40
C ARG A 315 2.30 -8.15 -14.92
N ILE A 316 3.61 -8.32 -15.13
CA ILE A 316 4.64 -7.33 -14.84
C ILE A 316 5.65 -7.28 -15.98
N ALA A 317 6.01 -6.09 -16.44
CA ALA A 317 7.01 -5.83 -17.49
C ALA A 317 6.79 -6.67 -18.77
N GLY A 318 5.53 -6.87 -19.16
CA GLY A 318 5.15 -7.66 -20.34
C GLY A 318 5.05 -9.17 -20.10
N TYR A 319 5.44 -9.67 -18.94
CA TYR A 319 5.36 -11.08 -18.59
C TYR A 319 4.10 -11.38 -17.79
N PHE A 320 3.30 -12.33 -18.23
CA PHE A 320 2.27 -12.97 -17.43
C PHE A 320 2.94 -13.78 -16.30
N ARG A 321 2.25 -13.87 -15.14
CA ARG A 321 2.81 -14.49 -13.94
C ARG A 321 1.81 -15.43 -13.30
N TYR A 322 2.23 -16.68 -13.15
CA TYR A 322 1.51 -17.71 -12.40
C TYR A 322 2.34 -18.14 -11.20
N GLN A 323 1.67 -18.70 -10.21
CA GLN A 323 2.31 -19.21 -9.01
C GLN A 323 1.75 -20.58 -8.61
N ILE A 324 2.63 -21.36 -8.00
CA ILE A 324 2.27 -22.55 -7.23
C ILE A 324 2.78 -22.29 -5.81
N VAL A 325 1.91 -22.52 -4.82
CA VAL A 325 2.26 -22.37 -3.41
C VAL A 325 2.25 -23.75 -2.77
N LEU A 326 3.38 -24.15 -2.23
CA LEU A 326 3.53 -25.36 -1.42
C LEU A 326 3.49 -24.97 0.04
N SER A 327 2.81 -25.76 0.87
CA SER A 327 2.78 -25.57 2.33
C SER A 327 3.02 -26.89 3.06
N ALA A 328 3.73 -26.82 4.18
CA ALA A 328 3.95 -27.95 5.08
C ALA A 328 4.08 -27.49 6.52
N ALA A 329 3.77 -28.34 7.49
CA ALA A 329 3.91 -28.04 8.91
C ALA A 329 5.37 -27.77 9.32
N THR A 330 6.32 -28.39 8.66
CA THR A 330 7.76 -28.26 8.95
C THR A 330 8.58 -28.05 7.66
N PRO A 331 9.79 -27.49 7.73
CA PRO A 331 10.59 -27.20 6.54
C PRO A 331 11.09 -28.43 5.80
N GLY A 332 11.32 -29.55 6.50
CA GLY A 332 11.93 -30.76 5.93
C GLY A 332 11.21 -31.32 4.70
N PRO A 333 9.89 -31.58 4.74
CA PRO A 333 9.13 -32.04 3.57
C PRO A 333 9.21 -31.08 2.39
N LEU A 334 9.07 -29.76 2.62
CA LEU A 334 9.19 -28.75 1.55
C LEU A 334 10.57 -28.81 0.87
N GLN A 335 11.63 -28.87 1.66
CA GLN A 335 12.99 -28.94 1.14
C GLN A 335 13.22 -30.19 0.33
N ARG A 336 12.72 -31.35 0.77
CA ARG A 336 12.82 -32.61 0.00
C ARG A 336 12.14 -32.49 -1.36
N VAL A 337 10.91 -31.98 -1.42
CA VAL A 337 10.21 -31.76 -2.68
C VAL A 337 11.00 -30.83 -3.59
N LEU A 338 11.47 -29.70 -3.08
CA LEU A 338 12.22 -28.73 -3.86
C LEU A 338 13.57 -29.30 -4.34
N SER A 339 14.26 -30.12 -3.53
CA SER A 339 15.49 -30.77 -3.95
C SER A 339 15.24 -31.78 -5.07
N VAL A 340 14.26 -32.67 -4.91
CA VAL A 340 13.89 -33.64 -5.95
C VAL A 340 13.57 -32.94 -7.27
N MET A 341 12.82 -31.84 -7.22
CA MET A 341 12.46 -31.08 -8.42
C MET A 341 13.66 -30.36 -9.05
N ARG A 342 14.65 -29.93 -8.24
CA ARG A 342 15.89 -29.33 -8.73
C ARG A 342 16.80 -30.40 -9.37
N ASP A 343 16.95 -31.54 -8.71
CA ASP A 343 17.79 -32.67 -9.21
C ASP A 343 17.27 -33.20 -10.53
N ARG A 344 15.96 -33.20 -10.74
CA ARG A 344 15.31 -33.52 -12.01
C ARG A 344 15.44 -32.41 -13.08
N GLY A 345 15.93 -31.24 -12.72
CA GLY A 345 16.02 -30.09 -13.61
C GLY A 345 14.72 -29.32 -13.80
N ASP A 346 13.62 -29.70 -13.13
CA ASP A 346 12.29 -29.07 -13.28
C ASP A 346 12.23 -27.67 -12.65
N LEU A 347 13.06 -27.40 -11.64
CA LEU A 347 13.26 -26.10 -11.00
C LEU A 347 14.68 -25.56 -11.26
N ALA A 348 15.24 -25.82 -12.43
CA ALA A 348 16.52 -25.27 -12.82
C ALA A 348 16.48 -23.73 -12.80
N LYS A 349 17.61 -23.12 -12.41
CA LYS A 349 17.77 -21.67 -12.39
C LYS A 349 17.51 -21.09 -13.78
N SER A 350 16.47 -20.27 -13.90
CA SER A 350 16.12 -19.59 -15.14
C SER A 350 15.54 -18.21 -14.85
N ASP A 351 15.45 -17.37 -15.85
CA ASP A 351 14.77 -16.09 -15.78
C ASP A 351 13.24 -16.24 -15.76
N ARG A 352 12.71 -17.44 -16.02
CA ARG A 352 11.27 -17.72 -16.10
C ARG A 352 10.68 -18.34 -14.85
N ILE A 353 11.51 -18.94 -14.00
CA ILE A 353 11.08 -19.62 -12.76
C ILE A 353 11.87 -19.04 -11.60
N ALA A 354 11.15 -18.60 -10.57
CA ALA A 354 11.72 -18.19 -9.30
C ALA A 354 11.09 -18.97 -8.15
N VAL A 355 11.92 -19.42 -7.21
CA VAL A 355 11.47 -20.13 -6.00
C VAL A 355 11.79 -19.25 -4.80
N ASP A 356 10.76 -18.89 -4.06
CA ASP A 356 10.84 -18.11 -2.82
C ASP A 356 10.42 -19.01 -1.65
N VAL A 357 11.35 -19.29 -0.75
CA VAL A 357 11.13 -20.14 0.41
C VAL A 357 10.91 -19.24 1.63
N ASP A 358 9.87 -19.54 2.40
CA ASP A 358 9.39 -18.70 3.51
C ASP A 358 9.13 -17.24 3.07
N PRO A 359 8.29 -17.03 2.03
CA PRO A 359 8.06 -15.71 1.48
C PRO A 359 7.52 -14.76 2.55
N VAL A 360 8.11 -13.57 2.63
CA VAL A 360 7.65 -12.50 3.54
C VAL A 360 6.32 -11.91 3.07
N SER A 361 5.97 -12.10 1.80
CA SER A 361 4.75 -11.60 1.16
C SER A 361 4.38 -12.48 -0.01
N LEU A 362 3.08 -12.65 -0.25
CA LEU A 362 2.55 -13.34 -1.43
C LEU A 362 2.14 -12.36 -2.57
N LEU A 363 2.51 -11.08 -2.48
CA LEU A 363 2.29 -10.06 -3.51
C LEU A 363 3.31 -10.13 -4.64
#